data_4b19fd722b68213f55facee84dc7dbea
#
_entry.id   4b19fd722b68213f55facee84dc7dbea
#
_cell.length_a   1.000
_cell.length_b   1.000
_cell.length_c   1.000
_cell.angle_alpha   90.00
_cell.angle_beta   90.00
_cell.angle_gamma   90.00
#
_symmetry.space_group_name_H-M   'P 1'
#
loop_
_entity.id
_entity.type
_entity.pdbx_description
1 polymer ?
#
loop_
_entity_poly.entity_id
_entity_poly.type
_entity_poly.pdbx_seq_one_letter_code
_entity_poly.pdbx_strand_id
1 'polypeptide(L)'
;MARMFRFLTADEIEVKVKQVKEKGLVCLLYKTARTDMDLLDETVGPANWENDYREIKGNLYAGIGIRQDNGTMVWKWDCGVESREDGEGNEKKGEASDAFKRAGFRWGIGRELYTSPFIWIDAKCANIKDNTFNEKTTFRCFDKFRVLEIAYDETTGRIVKLAIGNDSKQVVAFAWNA
;
A
#
# COMPACT_ATOMS: atom_id res chain seq x y z
N MET A 1 20.48 11.61 5.23
CA MET A 1 19.51 12.73 5.21
C MET A 1 18.40 12.41 6.19
N ALA A 2 17.98 13.37 7.02
CA ALA A 2 16.84 13.17 7.91
C ALA A 2 15.58 12.87 7.10
N ARG A 3 14.81 11.89 7.53
CA ARG A 3 13.52 11.52 6.96
C ARG A 3 12.47 12.58 7.38
N MET A 4 11.66 13.04 6.46
CA MET A 4 10.59 13.99 6.77
C MET A 4 9.40 13.32 7.48
N PHE A 5 8.99 12.15 6.97
CA PHE A 5 7.89 11.37 7.53
C PHE A 5 8.43 10.13 8.25
N ARG A 6 7.82 9.75 9.38
CA ARG A 6 8.13 8.49 10.07
C ARG A 6 7.81 7.28 9.20
N PHE A 7 8.30 6.13 9.59
CA PHE A 7 7.89 4.85 9.00
C PHE A 7 6.43 4.53 9.33
N LEU A 8 5.80 3.73 8.47
CA LEU A 8 4.46 3.20 8.71
C LEU A 8 4.49 2.18 9.85
N THR A 9 3.47 2.23 10.68
CA THR A 9 3.22 1.20 11.71
C THR A 9 2.50 -0.01 11.11
N ALA A 10 2.45 -1.13 11.83
CA ALA A 10 1.83 -2.36 11.34
C ALA A 10 0.35 -2.21 10.98
N ASP A 11 -0.39 -1.40 11.73
CA ASP A 11 -1.82 -1.12 11.55
C ASP A 11 -2.11 -0.14 10.40
N GLU A 12 -1.12 0.59 9.92
CA GLU A 12 -1.20 1.48 8.75
C GLU A 12 -0.95 0.76 7.43
N ILE A 13 -0.57 -0.53 7.49
CA ILE A 13 -0.20 -1.32 6.32
C ILE A 13 -1.26 -2.38 6.03
N GLU A 14 -1.81 -2.33 4.82
CA GLU A 14 -2.70 -3.36 4.30
C GLU A 14 -1.93 -4.48 3.60
N VAL A 15 -2.35 -5.73 3.82
CA VAL A 15 -1.85 -6.89 3.09
C VAL A 15 -2.87 -7.29 2.03
N LYS A 16 -2.52 -7.19 0.76
CA LYS A 16 -3.42 -7.55 -0.36
C LYS A 16 -2.94 -8.78 -1.08
N VAL A 17 -3.86 -9.72 -1.32
CA VAL A 17 -3.60 -10.90 -2.15
C VAL A 17 -3.47 -10.45 -3.60
N LYS A 18 -2.30 -10.67 -4.20
CA LYS A 18 -2.01 -10.32 -5.60
C LYS A 18 -2.29 -11.49 -6.55
N GLN A 19 -1.96 -12.69 -6.14
CA GLN A 19 -2.14 -13.89 -6.94
C GLN A 19 -2.38 -15.09 -6.04
N VAL A 20 -3.35 -15.95 -6.41
CA VAL A 20 -3.61 -17.22 -5.72
C VAL A 20 -3.26 -18.38 -6.66
N LYS A 21 -2.56 -19.37 -6.14
CA LYS A 21 -2.21 -20.62 -6.80
C LYS A 21 -2.63 -21.80 -5.91
N GLU A 22 -2.60 -23.01 -6.45
CA GLU A 22 -2.92 -24.24 -5.71
C GLU A 22 -2.12 -24.37 -4.41
N LYS A 23 -0.81 -24.10 -4.45
CA LYS A 23 0.13 -24.32 -3.33
C LYS A 23 0.31 -23.13 -2.40
N GLY A 24 -0.33 -21.99 -2.69
CA GLY A 24 -0.17 -20.78 -1.88
C GLY A 24 -0.55 -19.52 -2.63
N LEU A 25 -0.24 -18.39 -2.03
CA LEU A 25 -0.59 -17.09 -2.59
C LEU A 25 0.53 -16.05 -2.39
N VAL A 26 0.56 -15.09 -3.30
CA VAL A 26 1.46 -13.95 -3.24
C VAL A 26 0.70 -12.77 -2.66
N CYS A 27 1.29 -12.11 -1.66
CA CYS A 27 0.78 -10.89 -1.09
C CYS A 27 1.71 -9.71 -1.38
N LEU A 28 1.12 -8.52 -1.34
CA LEU A 28 1.82 -7.24 -1.40
C LEU A 28 1.38 -6.36 -0.23
N LEU A 29 2.28 -5.50 0.22
CA LEU A 29 2.00 -4.48 1.22
C LEU A 29 1.52 -3.20 0.53
N TYR A 30 0.48 -2.59 1.08
CA TYR A 30 -0.12 -1.35 0.61
C TYR A 30 -0.37 -0.40 1.77
N LYS A 31 -0.57 0.85 1.47
CA LYS A 31 -1.12 1.86 2.38
C LYS A 31 -2.38 2.49 1.78
N THR A 32 -3.22 3.07 2.61
CA THR A 32 -4.39 3.81 2.16
C THR A 32 -4.05 5.29 1.90
N ALA A 33 -4.90 5.98 1.15
CA ALA A 33 -4.78 7.43 1.02
C ALA A 33 -5.03 8.15 2.36
N ARG A 34 -5.83 7.55 3.27
CA ARG A 34 -6.05 8.09 4.61
C ARG A 34 -4.77 8.08 5.43
N THR A 35 -4.01 6.99 5.38
CA THR A 35 -2.69 6.91 6.02
C THR A 35 -1.78 8.05 5.57
N ASP A 36 -1.81 8.41 4.27
CA ASP A 36 -1.02 9.54 3.78
C ASP A 36 -1.51 10.88 4.33
N MET A 37 -2.83 11.08 4.41
CA MET A 37 -3.43 12.28 4.97
C MET A 37 -3.09 12.42 6.46
N ASP A 38 -3.23 11.34 7.23
CA ASP A 38 -2.92 11.33 8.66
C ASP A 38 -1.44 11.67 8.91
N LEU A 39 -0.53 11.11 8.11
CA LEU A 39 0.91 11.43 8.20
C LEU A 39 1.25 12.87 7.77
N LEU A 40 0.55 13.42 6.79
CA LEU A 40 0.69 14.82 6.41
C LEU A 40 0.22 15.72 7.54
N ASP A 41 -0.95 15.45 8.13
CA ASP A 41 -1.49 16.20 9.27
C ASP A 41 -0.56 16.13 10.50
N GLU A 42 -0.05 14.93 10.80
CA GLU A 42 0.89 14.70 11.91
C GLU A 42 2.21 15.46 11.72
N THR A 43 2.76 15.42 10.49
CA THR A 43 4.12 15.89 10.23
C THR A 43 4.20 17.39 9.98
N VAL A 44 3.29 17.92 9.18
CA VAL A 44 3.34 19.33 8.76
C VAL A 44 2.17 20.15 9.27
N GLY A 45 1.13 19.50 9.78
CA GLY A 45 -0.12 20.12 10.22
C GLY A 45 -1.12 20.33 9.08
N PRO A 46 -2.44 20.21 9.35
CA PRO A 46 -3.48 20.20 8.32
C PRO A 46 -3.61 21.51 7.53
N ALA A 47 -3.11 22.62 8.06
CA ALA A 47 -3.12 23.92 7.37
C ALA A 47 -1.88 24.15 6.48
N ASN A 48 -0.93 23.24 6.46
CA ASN A 48 0.35 23.40 5.77
C ASN A 48 0.54 22.46 4.59
N TRP A 49 -0.48 21.72 4.21
CA TRP A 49 -0.48 20.94 2.98
C TRP A 49 -1.82 21.10 2.23
N GLU A 50 -1.75 20.91 0.93
CA GLU A 50 -2.90 20.97 0.03
C GLU A 50 -2.80 19.82 -0.98
N ASN A 51 -3.94 19.40 -1.55
CA ASN A 51 -3.93 18.52 -2.69
C ASN A 51 -4.70 19.13 -3.86
N ASP A 52 -4.26 18.82 -5.07
CA ASP A 52 -4.91 19.24 -6.31
C ASP A 52 -4.90 18.05 -7.30
N TYR A 53 -5.87 18.01 -8.19
CA TYR A 53 -5.98 17.00 -9.24
C TYR A 53 -5.96 17.67 -10.60
N ARG A 54 -5.22 17.09 -11.54
CA ARG A 54 -5.14 17.56 -12.93
C ARG A 54 -5.24 16.41 -13.90
N GLU A 55 -6.01 16.61 -14.95
CA GLU A 55 -5.99 15.71 -16.09
C GLU A 55 -4.90 16.15 -17.06
N ILE A 56 -3.99 15.23 -17.39
CA ILE A 56 -2.90 15.45 -18.34
C ILE A 56 -2.88 14.27 -19.31
N LYS A 57 -3.18 14.54 -20.59
CA LYS A 57 -3.22 13.52 -21.66
C LYS A 57 -4.14 12.34 -21.33
N GLY A 58 -5.32 12.62 -20.77
CA GLY A 58 -6.30 11.60 -20.41
C GLY A 58 -5.96 10.78 -19.17
N ASN A 59 -4.94 11.16 -18.39
CA ASN A 59 -4.58 10.51 -17.13
C ASN A 59 -4.76 11.47 -15.96
N LEU A 60 -5.26 10.96 -14.85
CA LEU A 60 -5.45 11.74 -13.63
C LEU A 60 -4.16 11.81 -12.82
N TYR A 61 -3.68 13.03 -12.59
CA TYR A 61 -2.56 13.32 -11.70
C TYR A 61 -3.06 13.92 -10.40
N ALA A 62 -2.53 13.46 -9.27
CA ALA A 62 -2.65 14.13 -8.00
C ALA A 62 -1.36 14.86 -7.66
N GLY A 63 -1.48 16.07 -7.14
CA GLY A 63 -0.40 16.83 -6.55
C GLY A 63 -0.61 16.94 -5.05
N ILE A 64 0.47 16.80 -4.29
CA ILE A 64 0.52 17.17 -2.87
C ILE A 64 1.49 18.33 -2.74
N GLY A 65 0.98 19.47 -2.29
CA GLY A 65 1.75 20.66 -1.98
C GLY A 65 2.03 20.73 -0.49
N ILE A 66 3.26 21.01 -0.10
CA ILE A 66 3.65 21.23 1.29
C ILE A 66 4.28 22.62 1.42
N ARG A 67 3.78 23.40 2.37
CA ARG A 67 4.29 24.72 2.69
C ARG A 67 5.67 24.62 3.34
N GLN A 68 6.61 25.37 2.80
CA GLN A 68 7.96 25.48 3.34
C GLN A 68 8.05 26.62 4.36
N ASP A 69 9.13 26.64 5.16
CA ASP A 69 9.36 27.67 6.20
C ASP A 69 9.36 29.10 5.64
N ASN A 70 9.75 29.28 4.39
CA ASN A 70 9.71 30.56 3.69
C ASN A 70 8.32 30.94 3.13
N GLY A 71 7.28 30.15 3.44
CA GLY A 71 5.91 30.35 2.99
C GLY A 71 5.59 29.84 1.57
N THR A 72 6.57 29.37 0.80
CA THR A 72 6.33 28.84 -0.54
C THR A 72 5.72 27.44 -0.49
N MET A 73 4.87 27.11 -1.47
CA MET A 73 4.33 25.78 -1.66
C MET A 73 5.21 25.00 -2.63
N VAL A 74 5.73 23.86 -2.20
CA VAL A 74 6.42 22.91 -3.08
C VAL A 74 5.46 21.77 -3.41
N TRP A 75 5.30 21.49 -4.70
CA TRP A 75 4.37 20.49 -5.21
C TRP A 75 5.10 19.28 -5.77
N LYS A 76 4.61 18.09 -5.46
CA LYS A 76 5.02 16.84 -6.10
C LYS A 76 3.80 16.12 -6.66
N TRP A 77 3.88 15.73 -7.91
CA TRP A 77 2.79 15.16 -8.69
C TRP A 77 3.07 13.73 -9.12
N ASP A 78 2.04 12.90 -9.14
CA ASP A 78 2.12 11.58 -9.78
C ASP A 78 0.77 11.17 -10.36
N CYS A 79 0.81 10.22 -11.31
CA CYS A 79 -0.32 9.74 -12.06
C CYS A 79 -0.94 8.52 -11.38
N GLY A 80 -2.27 8.48 -11.30
CA GLY A 80 -3.02 7.29 -10.94
C GLY A 80 -3.17 6.31 -12.10
N VAL A 81 -3.57 5.11 -11.76
CA VAL A 81 -3.95 4.07 -12.73
C VAL A 81 -5.35 3.59 -12.40
N GLU A 82 -6.23 3.56 -13.39
CA GLU A 82 -7.56 2.97 -13.23
C GLU A 82 -7.44 1.48 -12.84
N SER A 83 -8.08 1.10 -11.75
CA SER A 83 -8.17 -0.29 -11.34
C SER A 83 -9.40 -0.93 -11.93
N ARG A 84 -9.23 -1.91 -12.81
CA ARG A 84 -10.34 -2.72 -13.35
C ARG A 84 -10.92 -3.71 -12.31
N GLU A 85 -10.29 -3.84 -11.14
CA GLU A 85 -10.68 -4.76 -10.08
C GLU A 85 -11.69 -4.15 -9.11
N ASP A 86 -11.87 -2.82 -9.10
CA ASP A 86 -12.71 -2.11 -8.11
C ASP A 86 -14.23 -2.14 -8.42
N GLY A 87 -14.62 -2.76 -9.53
CA GLY A 87 -16.02 -2.89 -9.97
C GLY A 87 -16.57 -1.61 -10.61
N GLU A 88 -17.62 -1.78 -11.40
CA GLU A 88 -18.24 -0.72 -12.20
C GLU A 88 -18.67 0.48 -11.34
N GLY A 89 -18.13 1.66 -11.66
CA GLY A 89 -18.40 2.92 -10.96
C GLY A 89 -17.41 3.31 -9.87
N ASN A 90 -16.48 2.42 -9.45
CA ASN A 90 -15.44 2.73 -8.47
C ASN A 90 -14.07 3.02 -9.11
N GLU A 91 -13.94 2.83 -10.42
CA GLU A 91 -12.67 2.97 -11.16
C GLU A 91 -12.07 4.37 -11.00
N LYS A 92 -12.88 5.43 -11.18
CA LYS A 92 -12.44 6.83 -11.04
C LYS A 92 -12.03 7.17 -9.60
N LYS A 93 -12.74 6.62 -8.61
CA LYS A 93 -12.38 6.81 -7.20
C LYS A 93 -11.07 6.07 -6.86
N GLY A 94 -10.89 4.89 -7.43
CA GLY A 94 -9.67 4.10 -7.33
C GLY A 94 -8.48 4.84 -7.93
N GLU A 95 -8.63 5.39 -9.14
CA GLU A 95 -7.62 6.18 -9.84
C GLU A 95 -7.18 7.41 -9.03
N ALA A 96 -8.13 8.20 -8.52
CA ALA A 96 -7.84 9.37 -7.71
C ALA A 96 -7.08 9.01 -6.42
N SER A 97 -7.52 7.95 -5.73
CA SER A 97 -6.83 7.44 -4.54
C SER A 97 -5.44 6.90 -4.85
N ASP A 98 -5.25 6.24 -6.00
CA ASP A 98 -3.94 5.76 -6.44
C ASP A 98 -3.00 6.92 -6.76
N ALA A 99 -3.47 7.92 -7.54
CA ALA A 99 -2.71 9.13 -7.84
C ALA A 99 -2.22 9.84 -6.58
N PHE A 100 -3.10 9.99 -5.58
CA PHE A 100 -2.76 10.63 -4.30
C PHE A 100 -1.67 9.86 -3.54
N LYS A 101 -1.82 8.53 -3.38
CA LYS A 101 -0.82 7.68 -2.74
C LYS A 101 0.54 7.74 -3.45
N ARG A 102 0.53 7.80 -4.78
CA ARG A 102 1.76 7.92 -5.59
C ARG A 102 2.43 9.28 -5.40
N ALA A 103 1.66 10.37 -5.32
CA ALA A 103 2.19 11.68 -4.94
C ALA A 103 2.79 11.66 -3.53
N GLY A 104 2.17 10.96 -2.57
CA GLY A 104 2.71 10.72 -1.23
C GLY A 104 4.07 10.01 -1.25
N PHE A 105 4.25 8.99 -2.11
CA PHE A 105 5.56 8.34 -2.31
C PHE A 105 6.64 9.32 -2.79
N ARG A 106 6.29 10.31 -3.59
CA ARG A 106 7.26 11.33 -4.02
C ARG A 106 7.73 12.21 -2.85
N TRP A 107 6.91 12.38 -1.85
CA TRP A 107 7.26 13.04 -0.59
C TRP A 107 8.01 12.13 0.39
N GLY A 108 7.97 10.83 0.19
CA GLY A 108 8.66 9.84 1.01
C GLY A 108 7.74 9.01 1.90
N ILE A 109 6.43 9.24 1.87
CA ILE A 109 5.46 8.52 2.68
C ILE A 109 5.33 7.07 2.17
N GLY A 110 5.67 6.09 3.02
CA GLY A 110 5.50 4.67 2.72
C GLY A 110 6.48 4.10 1.70
N ARG A 111 7.58 4.79 1.36
CA ARG A 111 8.61 4.27 0.44
C ARG A 111 9.22 2.96 0.90
N GLU A 112 9.29 2.73 2.19
CA GLU A 112 9.78 1.50 2.81
C GLU A 112 9.03 0.26 2.31
N LEU A 113 7.76 0.37 1.93
CA LEU A 113 6.97 -0.75 1.43
C LEU A 113 7.56 -1.37 0.14
N TYR A 114 8.29 -0.59 -0.66
CA TYR A 114 9.00 -1.10 -1.84
C TYR A 114 10.21 -1.98 -1.49
N THR A 115 10.62 -2.01 -0.22
CA THR A 115 11.70 -2.87 0.26
C THR A 115 11.19 -4.18 0.84
N SER A 116 9.88 -4.45 0.73
CA SER A 116 9.24 -5.68 1.18
C SER A 116 9.94 -6.91 0.59
N PRO A 117 10.17 -7.96 1.38
CA PRO A 117 10.56 -9.26 0.84
C PRO A 117 9.45 -9.81 -0.06
N PHE A 118 9.77 -10.83 -0.85
CA PHE A 118 8.75 -11.57 -1.57
C PHE A 118 7.86 -12.34 -0.56
N ILE A 119 6.59 -11.99 -0.51
CA ILE A 119 5.64 -12.56 0.45
C ILE A 119 4.89 -13.70 -0.22
N TRP A 120 5.27 -14.93 0.15
CA TRP A 120 4.57 -16.16 -0.22
C TRP A 120 3.93 -16.78 1.01
N ILE A 121 2.61 -16.98 0.97
CA ILE A 121 1.85 -17.64 2.03
C ILE A 121 1.47 -19.04 1.52
N ASP A 122 1.91 -20.08 2.23
CA ASP A 122 1.63 -21.47 1.91
C ASP A 122 0.13 -21.79 2.07
N ALA A 123 -0.37 -22.70 1.24
CA ALA A 123 -1.78 -23.13 1.24
C ALA A 123 -2.26 -23.65 2.60
N LYS A 124 -1.36 -24.25 3.42
CA LYS A 124 -1.73 -24.69 4.80
C LYS A 124 -2.10 -23.50 5.71
N CYS A 125 -1.56 -22.29 5.42
CA CYS A 125 -1.83 -21.06 6.18
C CYS A 125 -2.94 -20.20 5.58
N ALA A 126 -3.63 -20.68 4.51
CA ALA A 126 -4.71 -19.95 3.85
C ALA A 126 -5.85 -20.88 3.44
N ASN A 127 -7.07 -20.34 3.31
CA ASN A 127 -8.24 -21.06 2.82
C ASN A 127 -8.36 -20.83 1.30
N ILE A 128 -7.59 -21.60 0.55
CA ILE A 128 -7.61 -21.56 -0.93
C ILE A 128 -8.77 -22.44 -1.42
N LYS A 129 -9.63 -21.85 -2.27
CA LYS A 129 -10.72 -22.55 -2.94
C LYS A 129 -10.42 -22.62 -4.43
N ASP A 130 -10.60 -23.79 -5.00
CA ASP A 130 -10.59 -23.98 -6.44
C ASP A 130 -11.97 -23.71 -7.04
N ASN A 131 -11.98 -23.26 -8.28
CA ASN A 131 -13.17 -23.11 -9.10
C ASN A 131 -12.81 -23.56 -10.51
N THR A 132 -13.40 -24.69 -10.94
CA THR A 132 -13.18 -25.24 -12.27
C THR A 132 -14.37 -24.93 -13.16
N PHE A 133 -14.11 -24.19 -14.25
CA PHE A 133 -15.07 -23.86 -15.26
C PHE A 133 -14.44 -24.05 -16.65
N ASN A 134 -15.12 -24.75 -17.57
CA ASN A 134 -14.64 -25.05 -18.92
C ASN A 134 -13.18 -25.55 -18.92
N GLU A 135 -12.88 -26.61 -18.16
CA GLU A 135 -11.56 -27.24 -18.03
C GLU A 135 -10.44 -26.35 -17.48
N LYS A 136 -10.76 -25.09 -17.10
CA LYS A 136 -9.82 -24.16 -16.50
C LYS A 136 -10.06 -24.07 -14.99
N THR A 137 -9.08 -24.50 -14.20
CA THR A 137 -9.10 -24.34 -12.76
C THR A 137 -8.48 -22.99 -12.37
N THR A 138 -9.22 -22.23 -11.58
CA THR A 138 -8.77 -20.99 -10.96
C THR A 138 -8.80 -21.13 -9.44
N PHE A 139 -7.92 -20.41 -8.75
CA PHE A 139 -7.83 -20.45 -7.30
C PHE A 139 -8.20 -19.09 -6.72
N ARG A 140 -8.93 -19.06 -5.61
CA ARG A 140 -9.34 -17.85 -4.90
C ARG A 140 -9.11 -18.02 -3.40
N CYS A 141 -8.80 -16.91 -2.75
CA CYS A 141 -8.68 -16.83 -1.30
C CYS A 141 -9.38 -15.54 -0.85
N PHE A 142 -10.27 -15.67 0.13
CA PHE A 142 -11.02 -14.56 0.72
C PHE A 142 -10.60 -14.27 2.17
N ASP A 143 -9.50 -14.88 2.60
CA ASP A 143 -8.98 -14.67 3.93
C ASP A 143 -8.51 -13.21 4.10
N LYS A 144 -8.60 -12.74 5.34
CA LYS A 144 -8.09 -11.44 5.74
C LYS A 144 -6.71 -11.60 6.34
N PHE A 145 -5.76 -10.87 5.79
CA PHE A 145 -4.38 -10.85 6.26
C PHE A 145 -4.08 -9.48 6.84
N ARG A 146 -3.26 -9.45 7.89
CA ARG A 146 -2.77 -8.20 8.50
C ARG A 146 -1.31 -8.32 8.89
N VAL A 147 -0.63 -7.18 8.94
CA VAL A 147 0.72 -7.12 9.50
C VAL A 147 0.61 -7.26 11.02
N LEU A 148 1.33 -8.22 11.57
CA LEU A 148 1.43 -8.43 13.03
C LEU A 148 2.61 -7.67 13.61
N GLU A 149 3.72 -7.64 12.87
CA GLU A 149 4.96 -7.01 13.27
C GLU A 149 5.72 -6.54 12.03
N ILE A 150 6.32 -5.36 12.13
CA ILE A 150 7.22 -4.84 11.12
C ILE A 150 8.34 -4.04 11.82
N ALA A 151 9.56 -4.17 11.33
CA ALA A 151 10.68 -3.36 11.77
C ALA A 151 11.52 -2.88 10.58
N TYR A 152 12.15 -1.74 10.76
CA TYR A 152 12.92 -1.05 9.73
C TYR A 152 14.36 -0.81 10.20
N ASP A 153 15.27 -0.82 9.26
CA ASP A 153 16.61 -0.28 9.47
C ASP A 153 16.54 1.25 9.41
N GLU A 154 16.90 1.92 10.49
CA GLU A 154 16.80 3.37 10.64
C GLU A 154 17.67 4.15 9.64
N THR A 155 18.78 3.54 9.19
CA THR A 155 19.72 4.17 8.28
C THR A 155 19.26 4.09 6.83
N THR A 156 18.85 2.89 6.41
CA THR A 156 18.48 2.62 5.01
C THR A 156 17.00 2.75 4.74
N GLY A 157 16.16 2.67 5.77
CA GLY A 157 14.70 2.64 5.66
C GLY A 157 14.16 1.33 5.11
N ARG A 158 14.95 0.28 5.07
CA ARG A 158 14.51 -1.03 4.57
C ARG A 158 13.76 -1.80 5.64
N ILE A 159 12.75 -2.55 5.22
CA ILE A 159 12.12 -3.54 6.10
C ILE A 159 13.18 -4.59 6.45
N VAL A 160 13.36 -4.87 7.74
CA VAL A 160 14.30 -5.89 8.27
C VAL A 160 13.58 -6.99 9.03
N LYS A 161 12.31 -6.79 9.38
CA LYS A 161 11.45 -7.80 10.00
C LYS A 161 10.02 -7.63 9.51
N LEU A 162 9.34 -8.73 9.22
CA LEU A 162 7.94 -8.71 8.81
C LEU A 162 7.25 -10.01 9.26
N ALA A 163 6.13 -9.88 9.98
CA ALA A 163 5.24 -10.99 10.29
C ALA A 163 3.81 -10.64 9.85
N ILE A 164 3.15 -11.59 9.18
CA ILE A 164 1.78 -11.45 8.68
C ILE A 164 0.91 -12.56 9.27
N GLY A 165 -0.22 -12.17 9.83
CA GLY A 165 -1.25 -13.07 10.31
C GLY A 165 -2.36 -13.28 9.29
N ASN A 166 -2.95 -14.48 9.34
CA ASN A 166 -4.22 -14.78 8.71
C ASN A 166 -5.30 -14.77 9.79
N ASP A 167 -6.15 -13.75 9.82
CA ASP A 167 -7.20 -13.61 10.82
C ASP A 167 -8.30 -14.66 10.66
N SER A 168 -8.53 -15.15 9.45
CA SER A 168 -9.54 -16.18 9.16
C SER A 168 -9.16 -17.57 9.70
N LYS A 169 -7.86 -17.85 9.81
CA LYS A 169 -7.31 -19.11 10.36
C LYS A 169 -6.68 -18.94 11.74
N GLN A 170 -6.48 -17.69 12.20
CA GLN A 170 -5.81 -17.36 13.45
C GLN A 170 -4.40 -17.94 13.58
N VAL A 171 -3.62 -17.84 12.49
CA VAL A 171 -2.24 -18.32 12.42
C VAL A 171 -1.30 -17.23 11.93
N VAL A 172 -0.02 -17.34 12.28
CA VAL A 172 1.05 -16.61 11.60
C VAL A 172 1.25 -17.25 10.23
N ALA A 173 0.93 -16.51 9.18
CA ALA A 173 0.93 -17.00 7.82
C ALA A 173 2.26 -16.76 7.09
N PHE A 174 3.02 -15.76 7.52
CA PHE A 174 4.33 -15.41 6.99
C PHE A 174 5.18 -14.77 8.07
N ALA A 175 6.47 -15.14 8.14
CA ALA A 175 7.45 -14.48 9.00
C ALA A 175 8.80 -14.41 8.28
N TRP A 176 9.46 -13.25 8.35
CA TRP A 176 10.74 -13.00 7.71
C TRP A 176 11.59 -12.04 8.54
N ASN A 177 12.89 -12.31 8.60
CA ASN A 177 13.91 -11.43 9.14
C ASN A 177 15.06 -11.34 8.11
N ALA A 178 15.62 -10.13 7.92
CA ALA A 178 16.78 -9.88 7.06
C ALA A 178 18.07 -10.47 7.65
#